data_56eab3d03ea9d8cf619dea85302276d2
#
_entry.id   56eab3d03ea9d8cf619dea85302276d2
#
_cell.length_a   1.000
_cell.length_b   1.000
_cell.length_c   1.000
_cell.angle_alpha   90.00
_cell.angle_beta   90.00
_cell.angle_gamma   90.00
#
_symmetry.space_group_name_H-M   'P 1'
#
loop_
_entity.id
_entity.type
_entity.pdbx_description
1 polymer ?
#
loop_
_entity_poly.entity_id
_entity_poly.type
_entity_poly.pdbx_seq_one_letter_code
_entity_poly.pdbx_strand_id
1 'polypeptide(L)'
;VQLARSLGAEVYATDSGDERLSVVRALGAEAIDFKAESVEDYVAKHTGGTGFDAVLDTVGAGNLTNSFNAVALNGHVATTLALAELDLSPAHLKGASLHVVFMLIPMLHDKDRADHGAILAELAKLVDSGALKPVVDEPQFTLEEVGAAYDRLASGKAIGKVVVDV
;
A
#
# COMPACT_ATOMS: atom_id res chain seq x y z
N VAL A 1 1.60 -3.21 5.07
CA VAL A 1 1.37 -4.39 5.93
C VAL A 1 1.96 -4.16 7.31
N GLN A 2 3.29 -4.14 7.47
CA GLN A 2 3.98 -4.17 8.77
C GLN A 2 3.57 -3.03 9.70
N LEU A 3 3.45 -1.78 9.20
CA LEU A 3 3.01 -0.63 10.00
C LEU A 3 1.59 -0.80 10.54
N ALA A 4 0.64 -1.25 9.72
CA ALA A 4 -0.73 -1.48 10.18
C ALA A 4 -0.77 -2.56 11.27
N ARG A 5 0.02 -3.63 11.10
CA ARG A 5 0.15 -4.67 12.12
C ARG A 5 0.78 -4.17 13.42
N SER A 6 1.81 -3.33 13.36
CA SER A 6 2.43 -2.76 14.57
C SER A 6 1.46 -1.87 15.36
N LEU A 7 0.41 -1.38 14.71
CA LEU A 7 -0.69 -0.64 15.33
C LEU A 7 -1.86 -1.55 15.77
N GLY A 8 -1.72 -2.86 15.66
CA GLY A 8 -2.72 -3.83 16.12
C GLY A 8 -3.80 -4.17 15.08
N ALA A 9 -3.68 -3.74 13.82
CA ALA A 9 -4.64 -4.09 12.79
C ALA A 9 -4.48 -5.53 12.32
N GLU A 10 -5.60 -6.18 12.03
CA GLU A 10 -5.65 -7.37 11.19
C GLU A 10 -5.52 -6.93 9.72
N VAL A 11 -4.53 -7.44 9.01
CA VAL A 11 -4.17 -6.92 7.70
C VAL A 11 -4.38 -7.96 6.61
N TYR A 12 -5.11 -7.56 5.60
CA TYR A 12 -5.33 -8.26 4.34
C TYR A 12 -4.63 -7.46 3.24
N ALA A 13 -3.93 -8.12 2.32
CA ALA A 13 -3.28 -7.42 1.24
C ALA A 13 -3.43 -8.16 -0.09
N THR A 14 -3.80 -7.41 -1.10
CA THR A 14 -4.00 -7.93 -2.46
C THR A 14 -2.69 -7.85 -3.26
N ASP A 15 -2.32 -8.93 -3.91
CA ASP A 15 -1.26 -8.99 -4.92
C ASP A 15 -1.58 -10.15 -5.90
N SER A 16 -0.66 -10.50 -6.78
CA SER A 16 -0.83 -11.63 -7.69
C SER A 16 0.50 -12.36 -7.94
N GLY A 17 0.40 -13.68 -8.14
CA GLY A 17 1.54 -14.56 -8.33
C GLY A 17 2.12 -15.06 -7.02
N ASP A 18 2.50 -16.33 -7.01
CA ASP A 18 2.86 -17.09 -5.80
C ASP A 18 3.99 -16.43 -4.98
N GLU A 19 5.01 -15.91 -5.67
CA GLU A 19 6.17 -15.27 -5.03
C GLU A 19 5.75 -14.04 -4.22
N ARG A 20 4.98 -13.12 -4.82
CA ARG A 20 4.51 -11.89 -4.16
C ARG A 20 3.53 -12.19 -3.03
N LEU A 21 2.60 -13.11 -3.26
CA LEU A 21 1.67 -13.57 -2.23
C LEU A 21 2.41 -14.22 -1.06
N SER A 22 3.51 -14.94 -1.33
CA SER A 22 4.37 -15.48 -0.28
C SER A 22 5.02 -14.39 0.56
N VAL A 23 5.52 -13.31 -0.07
CA VAL A 23 6.08 -12.16 0.65
C VAL A 23 5.00 -11.47 1.50
N VAL A 24 3.79 -11.28 0.97
CA VAL A 24 2.66 -10.72 1.74
C VAL A 24 2.41 -11.53 3.02
N ARG A 25 2.36 -12.87 2.91
CA ARG A 25 2.18 -13.76 4.07
C ARG A 25 3.36 -13.68 5.04
N ALA A 26 4.59 -13.64 4.53
CA ALA A 26 5.80 -13.51 5.36
C ALA A 26 5.83 -12.19 6.15
N LEU A 27 5.24 -11.12 5.62
CA LEU A 27 5.04 -9.85 6.32
C LEU A 27 3.89 -9.91 7.34
N GLY A 28 3.16 -11.02 7.38
CA GLY A 28 2.12 -11.34 8.35
C GLY A 28 0.73 -10.80 8.00
N ALA A 29 0.43 -10.56 6.74
CA ALA A 29 -0.92 -10.32 6.26
C ALA A 29 -1.55 -11.57 5.68
N GLU A 30 -2.87 -11.62 5.67
CA GLU A 30 -3.60 -12.56 4.82
C GLU A 30 -3.47 -12.08 3.36
N ALA A 31 -3.01 -12.98 2.49
CA ALA A 31 -2.74 -12.65 1.10
C ALA A 31 -3.93 -13.01 0.21
N ILE A 32 -4.40 -12.07 -0.57
CA ILE A 32 -5.52 -12.20 -1.50
C ILE A 32 -4.98 -12.08 -2.93
N ASP A 33 -5.23 -13.09 -3.76
CA ASP A 33 -4.92 -13.02 -5.18
C ASP A 33 -6.05 -12.31 -5.93
N PHE A 34 -5.85 -11.03 -6.26
CA PHE A 34 -6.85 -10.22 -6.96
C PHE A 34 -7.12 -10.69 -8.40
N LYS A 35 -6.34 -11.64 -8.94
CA LYS A 35 -6.62 -12.28 -10.24
C LYS A 35 -7.50 -13.51 -10.11
N ALA A 36 -7.53 -14.12 -8.93
CA ALA A 36 -8.30 -15.31 -8.64
C ALA A 36 -9.62 -15.02 -7.94
N GLU A 37 -9.70 -13.96 -7.15
CA GLU A 37 -10.87 -13.59 -6.35
C GLU A 37 -11.34 -12.17 -6.73
N SER A 38 -12.66 -11.99 -6.95
CA SER A 38 -13.25 -10.66 -7.12
C SER A 38 -13.28 -9.89 -5.80
N VAL A 39 -13.58 -8.57 -5.87
CA VAL A 39 -13.74 -7.75 -4.67
C VAL A 39 -14.85 -8.29 -3.79
N GLU A 40 -15.95 -8.66 -4.38
CA GLU A 40 -17.12 -9.23 -3.69
C GLU A 40 -16.77 -10.54 -2.99
N ASP A 41 -15.99 -11.41 -3.66
CA ASP A 41 -15.61 -12.71 -3.11
C ASP A 41 -14.73 -12.56 -1.87
N TYR A 42 -13.66 -11.76 -1.95
CA TYR A 42 -12.78 -11.61 -0.80
C TYR A 42 -13.39 -10.77 0.35
N VAL A 43 -14.27 -9.82 0.04
CA VAL A 43 -15.05 -9.11 1.06
C VAL A 43 -16.00 -10.07 1.76
N ALA A 44 -16.75 -10.89 1.03
CA ALA A 44 -17.62 -11.89 1.62
C ALA A 44 -16.86 -12.89 2.50
N LYS A 45 -15.73 -13.38 1.99
CA LYS A 45 -14.90 -14.40 2.65
C LYS A 45 -14.25 -13.93 3.94
N HIS A 46 -13.70 -12.71 3.93
CA HIS A 46 -12.85 -12.24 5.03
C HIS A 46 -13.57 -11.31 6.01
N THR A 47 -14.70 -10.71 5.61
CA THR A 47 -15.44 -9.76 6.45
C THR A 47 -16.89 -10.14 6.66
N GLY A 48 -17.31 -11.31 6.17
CA GLY A 48 -18.72 -11.69 6.18
C GLY A 48 -19.62 -10.76 5.36
N GLY A 49 -19.05 -10.05 4.41
CA GLY A 49 -19.76 -9.11 3.52
C GLY A 49 -19.90 -7.68 4.07
N THR A 50 -19.35 -7.39 5.26
CA THR A 50 -19.43 -6.04 5.86
C THR A 50 -18.45 -5.04 5.26
N GLY A 51 -17.37 -5.52 4.63
CA GLY A 51 -16.26 -4.71 4.14
C GLY A 51 -15.17 -4.48 5.19
N PHE A 52 -14.05 -3.90 4.77
CA PHE A 52 -12.91 -3.57 5.62
C PHE A 52 -13.07 -2.18 6.21
N ASP A 53 -12.72 -1.99 7.48
CA ASP A 53 -12.83 -0.70 8.17
C ASP A 53 -11.99 0.39 7.50
N ALA A 54 -10.80 0.02 7.02
CA ALA A 54 -9.90 0.90 6.30
C ALA A 54 -9.24 0.20 5.11
N VAL A 55 -9.13 0.90 4.00
CA VAL A 55 -8.43 0.46 2.78
C VAL A 55 -7.32 1.43 2.45
N LEU A 56 -6.08 0.95 2.32
CA LEU A 56 -4.96 1.72 1.78
C LEU A 56 -4.74 1.33 0.32
N ASP A 57 -5.05 2.24 -0.58
CA ASP A 57 -4.85 2.08 -2.02
C ASP A 57 -3.55 2.76 -2.46
N THR A 58 -2.56 1.95 -2.85
CA THR A 58 -1.27 2.41 -3.38
C THR A 58 -1.21 2.35 -4.91
N VAL A 59 -2.25 1.85 -5.56
CA VAL A 59 -2.37 1.76 -7.02
C VAL A 59 -3.05 3.01 -7.56
N GLY A 60 -4.16 3.41 -6.95
CA GLY A 60 -4.91 4.60 -7.30
C GLY A 60 -5.64 4.51 -8.63
N ALA A 61 -5.99 5.67 -9.19
CA ALA A 61 -6.71 5.80 -10.46
C ALA A 61 -7.94 4.87 -10.51
N GLY A 62 -8.07 4.05 -11.55
CA GLY A 62 -9.22 3.14 -11.71
C GLY A 62 -9.39 2.10 -10.61
N ASN A 63 -8.34 1.79 -9.83
CA ASN A 63 -8.45 0.85 -8.72
C ASN A 63 -9.24 1.40 -7.53
N LEU A 64 -9.40 2.71 -7.42
CA LEU A 64 -10.21 3.33 -6.35
C LEU A 64 -11.66 2.82 -6.33
N THR A 65 -12.23 2.45 -7.46
CA THR A 65 -13.55 1.81 -7.52
C THR A 65 -13.56 0.49 -6.73
N ASN A 66 -12.53 -0.34 -6.88
CA ASN A 66 -12.37 -1.57 -6.11
C ASN A 66 -12.24 -1.28 -4.60
N SER A 67 -11.48 -0.24 -4.26
CA SER A 67 -11.30 0.21 -2.87
C SER A 67 -12.60 0.67 -2.24
N PHE A 68 -13.44 1.42 -2.98
CA PHE A 68 -14.79 1.80 -2.52
C PHE A 68 -15.73 0.60 -2.39
N ASN A 69 -15.60 -0.41 -3.26
CA ASN A 69 -16.38 -1.64 -3.14
C ASN A 69 -15.94 -2.49 -1.95
N ALA A 70 -14.64 -2.48 -1.61
CA ALA A 70 -14.09 -3.26 -0.51
C ALA A 70 -14.32 -2.65 0.88
N VAL A 71 -14.43 -1.31 1.00
CA VAL A 71 -14.57 -0.63 2.29
C VAL A 71 -15.94 -0.87 2.93
N ALA A 72 -15.99 -0.90 4.26
CA ALA A 72 -17.22 -1.01 5.04
C ALA A 72 -18.07 0.27 4.98
N LEU A 73 -19.32 0.19 5.49
CA LEU A 73 -20.15 1.38 5.71
C LEU A 73 -19.45 2.33 6.69
N ASN A 74 -19.41 3.62 6.33
CA ASN A 74 -18.71 4.69 7.06
C ASN A 74 -17.20 4.44 7.23
N GLY A 75 -16.61 3.52 6.47
CA GLY A 75 -15.18 3.21 6.51
C GLY A 75 -14.32 4.24 5.79
N HIS A 76 -13.01 3.99 5.77
CA HIS A 76 -12.02 4.93 5.29
C HIS A 76 -11.20 4.35 4.13
N VAL A 77 -11.06 5.11 3.05
CA VAL A 77 -10.15 4.80 1.95
C VAL A 77 -9.05 5.86 1.92
N ALA A 78 -7.79 5.44 2.05
CA ALA A 78 -6.64 6.31 1.86
C ALA A 78 -5.95 5.94 0.54
N THR A 79 -5.60 6.93 -0.28
CA THR A 79 -4.89 6.70 -1.55
C THR A 79 -3.71 7.63 -1.72
N THR A 80 -2.65 7.13 -2.35
CA THR A 80 -1.47 7.92 -2.73
C THR A 80 -1.58 8.52 -4.14
N LEU A 81 -2.59 8.10 -4.94
CA LEU A 81 -2.79 8.55 -6.31
C LEU A 81 -4.28 8.68 -6.62
N ALA A 82 -4.80 9.91 -6.55
CA ALA A 82 -6.21 10.25 -6.81
C ALA A 82 -6.43 11.00 -8.15
N LEU A 83 -5.44 10.98 -9.05
CA LEU A 83 -5.53 11.70 -10.34
C LEU A 83 -6.34 10.88 -11.36
N ALA A 84 -7.65 10.90 -11.23
CA ALA A 84 -8.58 10.23 -12.14
C ALA A 84 -9.97 10.87 -12.10
N GLU A 85 -10.73 10.71 -13.17
CA GLU A 85 -12.18 10.89 -13.14
C GLU A 85 -12.81 9.60 -12.60
N LEU A 86 -13.63 9.70 -11.56
CA LEU A 86 -14.18 8.56 -10.85
C LEU A 86 -15.68 8.74 -10.61
N ASP A 87 -16.42 7.65 -10.74
CA ASP A 87 -17.75 7.55 -10.16
C ASP A 87 -17.64 7.37 -8.64
N LEU A 88 -18.12 8.34 -7.90
CA LEU A 88 -18.14 8.30 -6.44
C LEU A 88 -19.40 7.64 -5.87
N SER A 89 -20.29 7.13 -6.71
CA SER A 89 -21.53 6.49 -6.25
C SER A 89 -21.28 5.35 -5.24
N PRO A 90 -20.29 4.45 -5.43
CA PRO A 90 -20.01 3.42 -4.43
C PRO A 90 -19.56 3.99 -3.07
N ALA A 91 -18.74 5.03 -3.08
CA ALA A 91 -18.31 5.70 -1.85
C ALA A 91 -19.48 6.43 -1.18
N HIS A 92 -20.33 7.12 -1.96
CA HIS A 92 -21.51 7.82 -1.48
C HIS A 92 -22.50 6.87 -0.78
N LEU A 93 -22.83 5.74 -1.41
CA LEU A 93 -23.76 4.76 -0.87
C LEU A 93 -23.27 4.08 0.42
N LYS A 94 -21.97 4.10 0.66
CA LYS A 94 -21.34 3.59 1.88
C LYS A 94 -21.04 4.67 2.93
N GLY A 95 -21.23 5.94 2.60
CA GLY A 95 -20.79 7.06 3.46
C GLY A 95 -19.27 7.03 3.72
N ALA A 96 -18.49 6.49 2.80
CA ALA A 96 -17.07 6.29 2.97
C ALA A 96 -16.30 7.62 2.94
N SER A 97 -15.23 7.71 3.74
CA SER A 97 -14.29 8.84 3.70
C SER A 97 -13.13 8.55 2.76
N LEU A 98 -12.80 9.50 1.87
CA LEU A 98 -11.62 9.42 1.02
C LEU A 98 -10.53 10.36 1.54
N HIS A 99 -9.34 9.81 1.81
CA HIS A 99 -8.16 10.53 2.24
C HIS A 99 -7.11 10.49 1.13
N VAL A 100 -6.80 11.63 0.54
CA VAL A 100 -5.72 11.74 -0.43
C VAL A 100 -4.41 12.05 0.31
N VAL A 101 -3.45 11.13 0.20
CA VAL A 101 -2.13 11.27 0.82
C VAL A 101 -1.13 11.70 -0.25
N PHE A 102 -0.83 12.99 -0.30
CA PHE A 102 0.18 13.54 -1.19
C PHE A 102 1.38 14.03 -0.37
N MET A 103 2.33 13.15 -0.15
CA MET A 103 3.48 13.38 0.74
C MET A 103 4.37 14.56 0.34
N LEU A 104 4.27 15.06 -0.90
CA LEU A 104 5.07 16.19 -1.37
C LEU A 104 4.54 17.56 -0.91
N ILE A 105 3.31 17.66 -0.39
CA ILE A 105 2.69 18.93 0.02
C ILE A 105 3.60 19.77 0.93
N PRO A 106 4.18 19.23 2.01
CA PRO A 106 5.08 19.99 2.89
C PRO A 106 6.28 20.59 2.16
N MET A 107 6.84 19.85 1.18
CA MET A 107 7.99 20.33 0.41
C MET A 107 7.60 21.38 -0.62
N LEU A 108 6.46 21.20 -1.31
CA LEU A 108 5.98 22.11 -2.35
C LEU A 108 5.53 23.46 -1.79
N HIS A 109 5.01 23.46 -0.57
CA HIS A 109 4.45 24.66 0.07
C HIS A 109 5.29 25.20 1.22
N ASP A 110 6.47 24.60 1.46
CA ASP A 110 7.39 24.93 2.58
C ASP A 110 6.65 25.00 3.94
N LYS A 111 5.77 24.03 4.18
CA LYS A 111 4.92 23.96 5.35
C LYS A 111 5.02 22.58 6.01
N ASP A 112 5.14 22.56 7.33
CA ASP A 112 5.11 21.34 8.15
C ASP A 112 6.18 20.29 7.74
N ARG A 113 7.33 20.73 7.20
CA ARG A 113 8.41 19.83 6.73
C ARG A 113 9.04 19.01 7.85
N ALA A 114 8.99 19.52 9.08
CA ALA A 114 9.49 18.81 10.25
C ALA A 114 8.74 17.49 10.51
N ASP A 115 7.47 17.39 10.09
CA ASP A 115 6.66 16.19 10.27
C ASP A 115 7.23 14.98 9.52
N HIS A 116 7.82 15.19 8.34
CA HIS A 116 8.51 14.12 7.62
C HIS A 116 9.70 13.57 8.41
N GLY A 117 10.47 14.46 9.05
CA GLY A 117 11.57 14.07 9.92
C GLY A 117 11.09 13.27 11.13
N ALA A 118 9.98 13.69 11.74
CA ALA A 118 9.37 12.98 12.86
C ALA A 118 8.87 11.58 12.44
N ILE A 119 8.20 11.47 11.30
CA ILE A 119 7.75 10.18 10.74
C ILE A 119 8.95 9.24 10.53
N LEU A 120 10.04 9.74 9.91
CA LEU A 120 11.24 8.93 9.67
C LEU A 120 11.91 8.48 10.98
N ALA A 121 11.92 9.34 12.01
CA ALA A 121 12.46 8.98 13.32
C ALA A 121 11.64 7.88 14.01
N GLU A 122 10.32 7.90 13.90
CA GLU A 122 9.47 6.83 14.42
C GLU A 122 9.63 5.53 13.60
N LEU A 123 9.77 5.61 12.28
CA LEU A 123 10.06 4.44 11.44
C LEU A 123 11.40 3.79 11.82
N ALA A 124 12.44 4.59 12.09
CA ALA A 124 13.73 4.09 12.53
C ALA A 124 13.62 3.27 13.83
N LYS A 125 12.85 3.74 14.80
CA LYS A 125 12.59 2.99 16.04
C LYS A 125 11.91 1.63 15.79
N LEU A 126 10.97 1.58 14.84
CA LEU A 126 10.30 0.33 14.45
C LEU A 126 11.28 -0.64 13.79
N VAL A 127 12.21 -0.12 12.97
CA VAL A 127 13.27 -0.94 12.36
C VAL A 127 14.24 -1.44 13.44
N ASP A 128 14.71 -0.59 14.32
CA ASP A 128 15.64 -0.93 15.42
C ASP A 128 15.05 -1.98 16.37
N SER A 129 13.75 -1.92 16.61
CA SER A 129 13.03 -2.90 17.43
C SER A 129 12.72 -4.21 16.71
N GLY A 130 12.96 -4.29 15.39
CA GLY A 130 12.61 -5.43 14.56
C GLY A 130 11.11 -5.53 14.20
N ALA A 131 10.29 -4.55 14.58
CA ALA A 131 8.86 -4.52 14.24
C ALA A 131 8.60 -4.18 12.78
N LEU A 132 9.58 -3.57 12.11
CA LEU A 132 9.57 -3.27 10.69
C LEU A 132 10.88 -3.73 10.05
N LYS A 133 10.79 -4.49 8.96
CA LYS A 133 11.94 -4.92 8.15
C LYS A 133 11.71 -4.48 6.70
N PRO A 134 12.57 -3.61 6.15
CA PRO A 134 12.49 -3.25 4.73
C PRO A 134 12.63 -4.50 3.85
N VAL A 135 11.78 -4.62 2.85
CA VAL A 135 11.91 -5.64 1.79
C VAL A 135 12.73 -5.02 0.69
N VAL A 136 13.89 -5.60 0.43
CA VAL A 136 14.81 -5.18 -0.64
C VAL A 136 14.77 -6.23 -1.74
N ASP A 137 14.69 -5.78 -3.00
CA ASP A 137 14.75 -6.65 -4.16
C ASP A 137 16.15 -7.29 -4.27
N GLU A 138 16.22 -8.56 -4.65
CA GLU A 138 17.49 -9.31 -4.59
C GLU A 138 18.60 -8.76 -5.50
N PRO A 139 18.36 -8.35 -6.76
CA PRO A 139 19.41 -7.68 -7.52
C PRO A 139 19.80 -6.36 -6.87
N GLN A 140 21.05 -6.27 -6.46
CA GLN A 140 21.68 -5.02 -6.04
C GLN A 140 22.47 -4.45 -7.22
N PHE A 141 22.49 -3.14 -7.32
CA PHE A 141 23.11 -2.43 -8.44
C PHE A 141 24.14 -1.44 -7.91
N THR A 142 25.21 -1.23 -8.66
CA THR A 142 26.16 -0.15 -8.42
C THR A 142 25.67 1.14 -9.09
N LEU A 143 26.33 2.27 -8.79
CA LEU A 143 26.00 3.55 -9.43
C LEU A 143 26.15 3.51 -10.95
N GLU A 144 27.13 2.76 -11.46
CA GLU A 144 27.35 2.56 -12.91
C GLU A 144 26.20 1.77 -13.55
N GLU A 145 25.50 0.96 -12.78
CA GLU A 145 24.39 0.10 -13.22
C GLU A 145 23.02 0.75 -13.01
N VAL A 146 22.95 2.04 -12.66
CA VAL A 146 21.69 2.75 -12.37
C VAL A 146 20.64 2.58 -13.47
N GLY A 147 21.05 2.51 -14.74
CA GLY A 147 20.13 2.24 -15.86
C GLY A 147 19.45 0.88 -15.73
N ALA A 148 20.20 -0.17 -15.38
CA ALA A 148 19.65 -1.51 -15.16
C ALA A 148 18.72 -1.55 -13.93
N ALA A 149 19.01 -0.77 -12.89
CA ALA A 149 18.12 -0.63 -11.73
C ALA A 149 16.77 -0.03 -12.13
N TYR A 150 16.75 1.00 -12.98
CA TYR A 150 15.51 1.56 -13.54
C TYR A 150 14.76 0.55 -14.41
N ASP A 151 15.47 -0.20 -15.27
CA ASP A 151 14.84 -1.26 -16.08
C ASP A 151 14.23 -2.34 -15.21
N ARG A 152 14.90 -2.73 -14.13
CA ARG A 152 14.37 -3.68 -13.14
C ARG A 152 13.07 -3.16 -12.53
N LEU A 153 13.03 -1.91 -12.09
CA LEU A 153 11.84 -1.27 -11.54
C LEU A 153 10.71 -1.20 -12.57
N ALA A 154 11.01 -0.74 -13.79
CA ALA A 154 10.03 -0.57 -14.86
C ALA A 154 9.46 -1.92 -15.35
N SER A 155 10.22 -3.01 -15.22
CA SER A 155 9.77 -4.35 -15.60
C SER A 155 8.57 -4.86 -14.79
N GLY A 156 8.29 -4.24 -13.63
CA GLY A 156 7.28 -4.69 -12.68
C GLY A 156 7.61 -6.03 -11.99
N LYS A 157 8.83 -6.56 -12.15
CA LYS A 157 9.26 -7.83 -11.55
C LYS A 157 9.92 -7.65 -10.18
N ALA A 158 10.25 -6.42 -9.79
CA ALA A 158 10.85 -6.14 -8.50
C ALA A 158 9.90 -6.49 -7.34
N ILE A 159 10.45 -7.08 -6.30
CA ILE A 159 9.74 -7.37 -5.05
C ILE A 159 10.43 -6.63 -3.92
N GLY A 160 9.81 -5.55 -3.47
CA GLY A 160 10.41 -4.63 -2.51
C GLY A 160 11.09 -3.45 -3.19
N LYS A 161 12.13 -2.92 -2.56
CA LYS A 161 12.85 -1.72 -3.01
C LYS A 161 14.06 -2.10 -3.86
N VAL A 162 14.13 -1.56 -5.06
CA VAL A 162 15.36 -1.62 -5.87
C VAL A 162 16.36 -0.64 -5.26
N VAL A 163 17.56 -1.11 -4.97
CA VAL A 163 18.62 -0.35 -4.29
C VAL A 163 19.81 -0.21 -5.22
N VAL A 164 20.43 0.98 -5.19
CA VAL A 164 21.69 1.29 -5.85
C VAL A 164 22.69 1.66 -4.76
N ASP A 165 23.81 0.95 -4.69
CA ASP A 165 24.92 1.23 -3.78
C ASP A 165 25.80 2.33 -4.36
N VAL A 166 26.20 3.30 -3.51
CA VAL A 166 26.98 4.49 -3.90
C VAL A 166 28.27 4.59 -3.10
#